data_2e3110fe4924230374d79b3419389a57
#
_entry.id   2e3110fe4924230374d79b3419389a57
#
_cell.length_a   1.000
_cell.length_b   1.000
_cell.length_c   1.000
_cell.angle_alpha   90.00
_cell.angle_beta   90.00
_cell.angle_gamma   90.00
#
_symmetry.space_group_name_H-M   'P 1'
#
loop_
_entity.id
_entity.type
_entity.pdbx_description
1 polymer ?
#
loop_
_entity_poly.entity_id
_entity_poly.type
_entity_poly.pdbx_seq_one_letter_code
_entity_poly.pdbx_strand_id
1 'polypeptide(L)'
;MKTGLTVDFRNREALRDSAEDDAVPLFYSQHIQDGKVVFPAGKEHEYIVTEQRGLLQENTNYLFVKRFTAKEEHRRLQCGVYLARKHPEYTEISTQNKINFISGLRELSECVVYGLYVIFNSTLYDSYYRILNGSTQVNSTEINSMPVPPMNTIEAMGKELIRVRDMSEATCDNILRSYI
;
A
#
# COMPACT_ATOMS: atom_id res chain seq x y z
N MET A 1 -0.90 -9.91 -3.08
CA MET A 1 -1.32 -8.53 -3.42
C MET A 1 -2.57 -8.55 -4.28
N LYS A 2 -3.46 -7.59 -4.11
CA LYS A 2 -4.71 -7.41 -4.87
C LYS A 2 -4.75 -5.98 -5.42
N THR A 3 -5.56 -5.77 -6.48
CA THR A 3 -5.82 -4.43 -7.02
C THR A 3 -6.97 -3.78 -6.26
N GLY A 4 -6.92 -2.45 -6.11
CA GLY A 4 -7.96 -1.65 -5.48
C GLY A 4 -9.33 -1.84 -6.13
N LEU A 5 -10.37 -1.68 -5.33
CA LEU A 5 -11.71 -2.17 -5.61
C LEU A 5 -12.57 -1.18 -6.40
N THR A 6 -12.35 0.12 -6.18
CA THR A 6 -13.22 1.18 -6.70
C THR A 6 -12.67 1.78 -7.99
N VAL A 7 -13.54 1.88 -8.98
CA VAL A 7 -13.29 2.59 -10.23
C VAL A 7 -14.15 3.85 -10.22
N ASP A 8 -13.52 5.01 -10.00
CA ASP A 8 -14.19 6.31 -9.74
C ASP A 8 -15.23 6.67 -10.81
N PHE A 9 -14.88 6.59 -12.10
CA PHE A 9 -15.81 6.97 -13.17
C PHE A 9 -17.05 6.08 -13.24
N ARG A 10 -17.02 4.86 -12.70
CA ARG A 10 -18.16 3.92 -12.62
C ARG A 10 -19.01 4.14 -11.38
N ASN A 11 -18.46 4.79 -10.35
CA ASN A 11 -19.07 4.94 -9.03
C ASN A 11 -19.27 6.41 -8.63
N ARG A 12 -19.35 7.33 -9.61
CA ARG A 12 -19.40 8.79 -9.36
C ARG A 12 -20.47 9.21 -8.36
N GLU A 13 -21.65 8.60 -8.43
CA GLU A 13 -22.79 8.93 -7.56
C GLU A 13 -22.53 8.56 -6.09
N ALA A 14 -21.64 7.62 -5.85
CA ALA A 14 -21.25 7.16 -4.51
C ALA A 14 -20.12 8.01 -3.89
N LEU A 15 -19.39 8.81 -4.69
CA LEU A 15 -18.23 9.58 -4.22
C LEU A 15 -18.66 10.81 -3.42
N ARG A 16 -17.84 11.16 -2.40
CA ARG A 16 -18.06 12.32 -1.52
C ARG A 16 -16.74 13.05 -1.28
N ASP A 17 -16.84 14.35 -1.05
CA ASP A 17 -15.68 15.23 -0.78
C ASP A 17 -15.39 15.37 0.73
N SER A 18 -16.32 14.97 1.57
CA SER A 18 -16.22 15.07 3.03
C SER A 18 -16.74 13.81 3.71
N ALA A 19 -16.36 13.66 4.99
CA ALA A 19 -16.92 12.63 5.86
C ALA A 19 -18.39 12.97 6.16
N GLU A 20 -19.29 12.35 5.42
CA GLU A 20 -20.72 12.35 5.67
C GLU A 20 -21.10 11.09 6.48
N ASP A 21 -22.34 11.04 6.98
CA ASP A 21 -22.86 9.83 7.62
C ASP A 21 -22.72 8.63 6.66
N ASP A 22 -22.22 7.52 7.17
CA ASP A 22 -21.97 6.27 6.44
C ASP A 22 -20.87 6.34 5.34
N ALA A 23 -20.18 7.47 5.21
CA ALA A 23 -19.05 7.58 4.29
C ALA A 23 -17.79 6.91 4.87
N VAL A 24 -17.10 6.13 4.05
CA VAL A 24 -15.81 5.53 4.38
C VAL A 24 -14.69 6.14 3.54
N PRO A 25 -13.43 6.14 4.04
CA PRO A 25 -12.29 6.62 3.29
C PRO A 25 -12.10 5.87 1.97
N LEU A 26 -11.86 6.60 0.89
CA LEU A 26 -11.46 6.08 -0.41
C LEU A 26 -10.02 6.50 -0.70
N PHE A 27 -9.10 5.55 -0.66
CA PHE A 27 -7.68 5.81 -0.86
C PHE A 27 -7.29 5.80 -2.33
N TYR A 28 -6.49 6.80 -2.71
CA TYR A 28 -5.91 7.00 -4.04
C TYR A 28 -4.38 6.91 -3.98
N SER A 29 -3.73 6.80 -5.14
CA SER A 29 -2.26 6.78 -5.23
C SER A 29 -1.60 8.04 -4.65
N GLN A 30 -2.29 9.18 -4.65
CA GLN A 30 -1.82 10.44 -4.07
C GLN A 30 -1.70 10.41 -2.55
N HIS A 31 -2.42 9.51 -1.86
CA HIS A 31 -2.28 9.29 -0.42
C HIS A 31 -0.96 8.59 -0.04
N ILE A 32 -0.28 7.97 -1.01
CA ILE A 32 1.04 7.35 -0.78
C ILE A 32 2.10 8.44 -0.88
N GLN A 33 2.64 8.87 0.25
CA GLN A 33 3.61 9.95 0.38
C GLN A 33 4.74 9.52 1.34
N ASP A 34 5.98 9.58 0.88
CA ASP A 34 7.18 9.32 1.69
C ASP A 34 7.10 8.02 2.53
N GLY A 35 6.64 6.94 1.91
CA GLY A 35 6.53 5.63 2.54
C GLY A 35 5.33 5.45 3.47
N LYS A 36 4.46 6.44 3.60
CA LYS A 36 3.28 6.43 4.47
C LYS A 36 2.02 6.67 3.66
N VAL A 37 0.90 6.24 4.22
CA VAL A 37 -0.42 6.64 3.72
C VAL A 37 -0.91 7.82 4.56
N VAL A 38 -1.12 8.95 3.88
CA VAL A 38 -1.60 10.21 4.47
C VAL A 38 -3.07 10.37 4.10
N PHE A 39 -3.95 10.58 5.08
CA PHE A 39 -5.37 10.79 4.86
C PHE A 39 -5.94 11.72 5.95
N PRO A 40 -6.80 12.68 5.60
CA PRO A 40 -7.08 13.13 4.24
C PRO A 40 -5.87 13.84 3.61
N ALA A 41 -5.80 13.87 2.27
CA ALA A 41 -4.75 14.59 1.53
C ALA A 41 -5.27 15.86 0.83
N GLY A 42 -6.54 16.20 1.02
CA GLY A 42 -7.19 17.35 0.41
C GLY A 42 -7.53 17.15 -1.08
N LYS A 43 -7.68 15.91 -1.49
CA LYS A 43 -8.11 15.54 -2.83
C LYS A 43 -9.65 15.54 -2.91
N GLU A 44 -10.20 15.85 -4.09
CA GLU A 44 -11.62 15.62 -4.36
C GLU A 44 -11.97 14.13 -4.26
N HIS A 45 -13.15 13.84 -3.74
CA HIS A 45 -13.71 12.49 -3.68
C HIS A 45 -12.89 11.51 -2.82
N GLU A 46 -12.42 11.96 -1.66
CA GLU A 46 -11.67 11.12 -0.72
C GLU A 46 -12.56 10.17 0.10
N TYR A 47 -13.88 10.17 -0.14
CA TYR A 47 -14.83 9.32 0.57
C TYR A 47 -15.79 8.64 -0.41
N ILE A 48 -16.38 7.54 0.04
CA ILE A 48 -17.40 6.80 -0.71
C ILE A 48 -18.53 6.35 0.23
N VAL A 49 -19.77 6.49 -0.23
CA VAL A 49 -20.96 5.93 0.40
C VAL A 49 -21.51 4.82 -0.49
N THR A 50 -21.49 3.58 -0.04
CA THR A 50 -21.93 2.45 -0.85
C THR A 50 -22.34 1.25 0.01
N GLU A 51 -23.37 0.54 -0.42
CA GLU A 51 -23.76 -0.76 0.12
C GLU A 51 -23.10 -1.93 -0.63
N GLN A 52 -22.40 -1.64 -1.73
CA GLN A 52 -21.74 -2.66 -2.54
C GLN A 52 -20.50 -3.23 -1.82
N ARG A 53 -20.64 -4.36 -1.17
CA ARG A 53 -19.57 -5.04 -0.43
C ARG A 53 -18.30 -5.27 -1.25
N GLY A 54 -18.42 -5.42 -2.56
CA GLY A 54 -17.27 -5.58 -3.46
C GLY A 54 -16.41 -4.33 -3.63
N LEU A 55 -16.86 -3.16 -3.18
CA LEU A 55 -16.11 -1.90 -3.19
C LEU A 55 -15.47 -1.58 -1.83
N LEU A 56 -15.79 -2.36 -0.80
CA LEU A 56 -15.35 -2.16 0.58
C LEU A 56 -14.35 -3.25 0.99
N GLN A 57 -13.45 -2.89 1.87
CA GLN A 57 -12.52 -3.80 2.54
C GLN A 57 -12.43 -3.44 4.01
N GLU A 58 -12.15 -4.45 4.83
CA GLU A 58 -11.97 -4.28 6.27
C GLU A 58 -10.88 -3.27 6.58
N ASN A 59 -11.08 -2.42 7.59
CA ASN A 59 -10.06 -1.49 8.05
C ASN A 59 -9.02 -2.23 8.90
N THR A 60 -8.03 -2.83 8.23
CA THR A 60 -6.88 -3.51 8.83
C THR A 60 -5.57 -2.92 8.32
N ASN A 61 -4.43 -3.45 8.72
CA ASN A 61 -3.13 -2.95 8.26
C ASN A 61 -2.81 -3.47 6.85
N TYR A 62 -2.30 -2.59 5.99
CA TYR A 62 -1.95 -2.88 4.59
C TYR A 62 -0.62 -2.24 4.20
N LEU A 63 0.07 -2.84 3.24
CA LEU A 63 1.02 -2.12 2.41
C LEU A 63 0.32 -1.71 1.10
N PHE A 64 0.18 -0.41 0.86
CA PHE A 64 -0.30 0.11 -0.42
C PHE A 64 0.85 0.28 -1.40
N VAL A 65 0.60 -0.01 -2.67
CA VAL A 65 1.59 0.11 -3.75
C VAL A 65 0.93 0.83 -4.92
N LYS A 66 1.56 1.87 -5.44
CA LYS A 66 1.05 2.55 -6.64
C LYS A 66 1.00 1.58 -7.82
N ARG A 67 -0.12 1.53 -8.51
CA ARG A 67 -0.30 0.64 -9.65
C ARG A 67 0.27 1.19 -10.95
N PHE A 68 0.39 2.49 -11.08
CA PHE A 68 0.94 3.14 -12.26
C PHE A 68 2.15 3.98 -11.86
N THR A 69 3.30 3.60 -12.41
CA THR A 69 4.57 4.31 -12.28
C THR A 69 5.27 4.28 -13.63
N ALA A 70 5.83 5.41 -14.07
CA ALA A 70 6.57 5.45 -15.32
C ALA A 70 7.88 4.65 -15.22
N LYS A 71 8.35 4.11 -16.35
CA LYS A 71 9.60 3.33 -16.38
C LYS A 71 10.81 4.19 -16.00
N GLU A 72 10.74 5.47 -16.31
CA GLU A 72 11.76 6.49 -16.10
C GLU A 72 11.79 7.03 -14.67
N GLU A 73 10.75 6.77 -13.88
CA GLU A 73 10.75 7.16 -12.46
C GLU A 73 11.89 6.47 -11.70
N HIS A 74 12.43 7.17 -10.71
CA HIS A 74 13.51 6.65 -9.87
C HIS A 74 13.14 5.27 -9.28
N ARG A 75 11.87 5.10 -8.87
CA ARG A 75 11.34 3.84 -8.35
C ARG A 75 10.07 3.40 -9.07
N ARG A 76 10.03 2.10 -9.38
CA ARG A 76 8.82 1.44 -9.89
C ARG A 76 7.90 1.02 -8.74
N LEU A 77 8.48 0.51 -7.66
CA LEU A 77 7.75 0.10 -6.47
C LEU A 77 7.63 1.27 -5.50
N GLN A 78 6.54 2.03 -5.61
CA GLN A 78 6.24 3.16 -4.73
C GLN A 78 5.18 2.74 -3.73
N CYS A 79 5.59 2.56 -2.47
CA CYS A 79 4.79 1.95 -1.42
C CYS A 79 4.48 2.92 -0.28
N GLY A 80 3.38 2.65 0.44
CA GLY A 80 3.02 3.35 1.66
C GLY A 80 2.44 2.42 2.71
N VAL A 81 2.89 2.57 3.94
CA VAL A 81 2.38 1.84 5.10
C VAL A 81 1.05 2.43 5.54
N TYR A 82 -0.01 1.63 5.51
CA TYR A 82 -1.32 1.94 6.05
C TYR A 82 -1.53 1.20 7.38
N LEU A 83 -1.89 1.95 8.43
CA LEU A 83 -2.16 1.40 9.75
C LEU A 83 -3.58 1.75 10.18
N ALA A 84 -4.42 0.74 10.39
CA ALA A 84 -5.83 0.90 10.78
C ALA A 84 -6.00 1.72 12.07
N ARG A 85 -5.07 1.60 13.03
CA ARG A 85 -5.11 2.37 14.29
C ARG A 85 -5.06 3.89 14.13
N LYS A 86 -4.68 4.39 12.94
CA LYS A 86 -4.70 5.83 12.64
C LYS A 86 -6.07 6.34 12.23
N HIS A 87 -6.97 5.42 11.93
CA HIS A 87 -8.34 5.70 11.47
C HIS A 87 -9.33 4.79 12.22
N PRO A 88 -9.32 4.81 13.59
CA PRO A 88 -10.10 3.88 14.40
C PRO A 88 -11.61 4.11 14.32
N GLU A 89 -12.03 5.26 13.79
CA GLU A 89 -13.41 5.63 13.57
C GLU A 89 -14.09 4.83 12.44
N TYR A 90 -13.30 4.22 11.55
CA TYR A 90 -13.82 3.45 10.43
C TYR A 90 -13.66 1.95 10.66
N THR A 91 -14.68 1.18 10.34
CA THR A 91 -14.63 -0.30 10.31
C THR A 91 -14.26 -0.84 8.93
N GLU A 92 -14.57 -0.07 7.91
CA GLU A 92 -14.32 -0.40 6.51
C GLU A 92 -13.66 0.79 5.80
N ILE A 93 -12.93 0.49 4.74
CA ILE A 93 -12.31 1.47 3.83
C ILE A 93 -12.52 1.03 2.38
N SER A 94 -12.21 1.89 1.45
CA SER A 94 -12.13 1.55 0.03
C SER A 94 -10.79 1.96 -0.57
N THR A 95 -10.36 1.28 -1.62
CA THR A 95 -9.15 1.61 -2.39
C THR A 95 -9.48 1.75 -3.87
N GLN A 96 -9.02 2.82 -4.48
CA GLN A 96 -9.21 3.09 -5.89
C GLN A 96 -8.30 2.18 -6.73
N ASN A 97 -8.74 1.82 -7.94
CA ASN A 97 -8.08 0.82 -8.78
C ASN A 97 -6.68 1.19 -9.31
N LYS A 98 -6.18 2.39 -9.01
CA LYS A 98 -4.78 2.79 -9.26
C LYS A 98 -3.85 2.52 -8.07
N ILE A 99 -4.36 1.87 -7.02
CA ILE A 99 -3.60 1.29 -5.93
C ILE A 99 -3.68 -0.23 -6.01
N ASN A 100 -2.60 -0.89 -5.69
CA ASN A 100 -2.59 -2.27 -5.24
C ASN A 100 -2.42 -2.29 -3.71
N PHE A 101 -2.90 -3.33 -3.04
CA PHE A 101 -2.71 -3.50 -1.61
C PHE A 101 -2.30 -4.94 -1.26
N ILE A 102 -1.39 -5.06 -0.30
CA ILE A 102 -0.97 -6.34 0.25
C ILE A 102 -1.72 -6.56 1.55
N SER A 103 -2.47 -7.67 1.61
CA SER A 103 -3.18 -8.17 2.78
C SER A 103 -2.75 -9.59 3.09
N GLY A 104 -2.85 -10.02 4.34
CA GLY A 104 -2.68 -11.42 4.74
C GLY A 104 -3.98 -12.21 4.64
N LEU A 105 -3.91 -13.52 4.94
CA LEU A 105 -5.08 -14.36 5.24
C LEU A 105 -5.68 -14.02 6.61
N ARG A 106 -4.89 -13.39 7.48
CA ARG A 106 -5.26 -12.78 8.74
C ARG A 106 -4.75 -11.34 8.73
N GLU A 107 -5.20 -10.52 9.67
CA GLU A 107 -4.67 -9.18 9.85
C GLU A 107 -3.14 -9.20 9.95
N LEU A 108 -2.48 -8.31 9.21
CA LEU A 108 -1.04 -8.13 9.27
C LEU A 108 -0.69 -7.29 10.50
N SER A 109 0.29 -7.72 11.29
CA SER A 109 0.85 -6.87 12.35
C SER A 109 1.57 -5.66 11.73
N GLU A 110 1.68 -4.57 12.49
CA GLU A 110 2.44 -3.40 12.04
C GLU A 110 3.88 -3.78 11.65
N CYS A 111 4.52 -4.64 12.44
CA CYS A 111 5.88 -5.10 12.14
C CYS A 111 5.95 -5.81 10.78
N VAL A 112 4.97 -6.62 10.44
CA VAL A 112 4.93 -7.29 9.12
C VAL A 112 4.75 -6.28 7.99
N VAL A 113 3.86 -5.28 8.15
CA VAL A 113 3.65 -4.25 7.11
C VAL A 113 4.92 -3.41 6.91
N TYR A 114 5.61 -3.02 7.99
CA TYR A 114 6.88 -2.32 7.89
C TYR A 114 7.99 -3.20 7.30
N GLY A 115 8.00 -4.50 7.59
CA GLY A 115 8.95 -5.44 6.96
C GLY A 115 8.71 -5.62 5.46
N LEU A 116 7.44 -5.70 5.05
CA LEU A 116 7.08 -5.68 3.63
C LEU A 116 7.50 -4.36 2.97
N TYR A 117 7.36 -3.23 3.68
CA TYR A 117 7.85 -1.95 3.18
C TYR A 117 9.37 -1.97 2.97
N VAL A 118 10.16 -2.51 3.90
CA VAL A 118 11.62 -2.67 3.73
C VAL A 118 11.93 -3.41 2.44
N ILE A 119 11.26 -4.53 2.19
CA ILE A 119 11.45 -5.34 0.99
C ILE A 119 11.12 -4.51 -0.26
N PHE A 120 9.91 -4.00 -0.37
CA PHE A 120 9.43 -3.33 -1.60
C PHE A 120 10.01 -1.93 -1.80
N ASN A 121 10.58 -1.30 -0.75
CA ASN A 121 11.29 -0.04 -0.86
C ASN A 121 12.81 -0.22 -1.01
N SER A 122 13.32 -1.44 -1.12
CA SER A 122 14.74 -1.70 -1.37
C SER A 122 15.09 -1.57 -2.85
N THR A 123 16.33 -1.19 -3.14
CA THR A 123 16.89 -1.16 -4.50
C THR A 123 16.87 -2.54 -5.14
N LEU A 124 17.17 -3.59 -4.37
CA LEU A 124 17.19 -4.96 -4.86
C LEU A 124 15.84 -5.38 -5.46
N TYR A 125 14.75 -5.17 -4.73
CA TYR A 125 13.42 -5.57 -5.17
C TYR A 125 12.88 -4.68 -6.30
N ASP A 126 13.18 -3.38 -6.30
CA ASP A 126 12.81 -2.49 -7.40
C ASP A 126 13.54 -2.90 -8.70
N SER A 127 14.84 -3.22 -8.61
CA SER A 127 15.64 -3.71 -9.74
C SER A 127 15.13 -5.06 -10.25
N TYR A 128 14.82 -5.98 -9.34
CA TYR A 128 14.26 -7.28 -9.71
C TYR A 128 12.89 -7.13 -10.40
N TYR A 129 12.03 -6.25 -9.86
CA TYR A 129 10.73 -5.97 -10.47
C TYR A 129 10.88 -5.39 -11.89
N ARG A 130 11.87 -4.51 -12.14
CA ARG A 130 12.15 -3.96 -13.48
C ARG A 130 12.51 -5.03 -14.50
N ILE A 131 13.14 -6.12 -14.06
CA ILE A 131 13.46 -7.27 -14.95
C ILE A 131 12.16 -8.03 -15.29
N LEU A 132 11.27 -8.21 -14.32
CA LEU A 132 10.02 -8.96 -14.51
C LEU A 132 8.98 -8.19 -15.32
N ASN A 133 8.95 -6.87 -15.22
CA ASN A 133 7.87 -6.06 -15.77
C ASN A 133 8.38 -4.93 -16.66
N GLY A 134 8.04 -5.02 -17.93
CA GLY A 134 8.34 -3.99 -18.94
C GLY A 134 7.21 -2.99 -19.20
N SER A 135 6.06 -3.08 -18.51
CA SER A 135 4.91 -2.17 -18.69
C SER A 135 4.93 -1.02 -17.68
N THR A 136 4.06 -0.01 -17.86
CA THR A 136 3.87 1.07 -16.88
C THR A 136 2.99 0.67 -15.70
N GLN A 137 2.30 -0.47 -15.78
CA GLN A 137 1.50 -0.99 -14.68
C GLN A 137 2.34 -1.86 -13.74
N VAL A 138 2.18 -1.63 -12.46
CA VAL A 138 2.67 -2.52 -11.40
C VAL A 138 1.59 -3.56 -11.14
N ASN A 139 1.74 -4.73 -11.79
CA ASN A 139 0.74 -5.79 -11.73
C ASN A 139 0.91 -6.68 -10.50
N SER A 140 -0.20 -7.12 -9.94
CA SER A 140 -0.20 -8.02 -8.79
C SER A 140 0.40 -9.39 -9.10
N THR A 141 0.30 -9.88 -10.34
CA THR A 141 0.82 -11.19 -10.75
C THR A 141 2.33 -11.26 -10.60
N GLU A 142 3.07 -10.27 -11.12
CA GLU A 142 4.53 -10.23 -11.00
C GLU A 142 4.97 -10.08 -9.56
N ILE A 143 4.34 -9.16 -8.80
CA ILE A 143 4.66 -8.99 -7.37
C ILE A 143 4.41 -10.28 -6.57
N ASN A 144 3.29 -10.96 -6.82
CA ASN A 144 2.98 -12.22 -6.12
C ASN A 144 3.91 -13.38 -6.49
N SER A 145 4.64 -13.28 -7.61
CA SER A 145 5.65 -14.27 -8.02
C SER A 145 7.05 -13.97 -7.45
N MET A 146 7.28 -12.79 -6.90
CA MET A 146 8.59 -12.43 -6.35
C MET A 146 8.86 -13.23 -5.06
N PRO A 147 10.05 -13.83 -4.93
CA PRO A 147 10.42 -14.50 -3.69
C PRO A 147 10.55 -13.48 -2.57
N VAL A 148 10.05 -13.82 -1.39
CA VAL A 148 10.18 -13.00 -0.18
C VAL A 148 10.76 -13.83 0.96
N PRO A 149 11.47 -13.22 1.92
CA PRO A 149 11.95 -13.91 3.11
C PRO A 149 10.82 -14.56 3.91
N PRO A 150 11.12 -15.52 4.79
CA PRO A 150 10.14 -16.07 5.73
C PRO A 150 9.48 -14.98 6.60
N MET A 151 8.27 -15.24 7.06
CA MET A 151 7.46 -14.28 7.80
C MET A 151 8.15 -13.73 9.06
N ASN A 152 8.86 -14.57 9.80
CA ASN A 152 9.63 -14.16 10.97
C ASN A 152 10.77 -13.17 10.62
N THR A 153 11.40 -13.34 9.47
CA THR A 153 12.42 -12.41 8.95
C THR A 153 11.78 -11.09 8.54
N ILE A 154 10.64 -11.14 7.84
CA ILE A 154 9.87 -9.94 7.48
C ILE A 154 9.50 -9.16 8.74
N GLU A 155 9.00 -9.83 9.77
CA GLU A 155 8.63 -9.19 11.03
C GLU A 155 9.85 -8.58 11.75
N ALA A 156 10.99 -9.26 11.74
CA ALA A 156 12.23 -8.76 12.34
C ALA A 156 12.73 -7.48 11.63
N MET A 157 12.75 -7.46 10.30
CA MET A 157 13.07 -6.27 9.51
C MET A 157 12.13 -5.10 9.83
N GLY A 158 10.84 -5.37 9.96
CA GLY A 158 9.86 -4.34 10.31
C GLY A 158 10.07 -3.76 11.70
N LYS A 159 10.39 -4.58 12.70
CA LYS A 159 10.75 -4.12 14.06
C LYS A 159 11.95 -3.18 14.01
N GLU A 160 12.94 -3.51 13.18
CA GLU A 160 14.12 -2.68 13.01
C GLU A 160 13.78 -1.34 12.36
N LEU A 161 12.99 -1.33 11.27
CA LEU A 161 12.56 -0.10 10.60
C LEU A 161 11.76 0.80 11.55
N ILE A 162 10.84 0.23 12.34
CA ILE A 162 10.07 0.98 13.35
C ILE A 162 11.00 1.65 14.38
N ARG A 163 12.07 0.96 14.79
CA ARG A 163 13.06 1.49 15.74
C ARG A 163 13.90 2.63 15.13
N VAL A 164 14.36 2.46 13.89
CA VAL A 164 15.20 3.45 13.17
C VAL A 164 14.40 4.69 12.79
N ARG A 165 13.11 4.55 12.46
CA ARG A 165 12.21 5.64 12.05
C ARG A 165 12.62 6.39 10.78
N ASP A 166 13.44 5.79 9.96
CA ASP A 166 13.85 6.34 8.66
C ASP A 166 13.34 5.45 7.53
N MET A 167 12.40 5.97 6.74
CA MET A 167 11.73 5.27 5.65
C MET A 167 12.49 5.36 4.33
N SER A 168 13.72 5.85 4.33
CA SER A 168 14.54 6.02 3.13
C SER A 168 14.90 4.68 2.48
N GLU A 169 15.15 4.72 1.17
CA GLU A 169 15.65 3.58 0.38
C GLU A 169 16.95 3.04 0.97
N ALA A 170 17.89 3.93 1.32
CA ALA A 170 19.18 3.54 1.89
C ALA A 170 19.04 2.77 3.21
N THR A 171 18.11 3.19 4.07
CA THR A 171 17.80 2.47 5.31
C THR A 171 17.17 1.11 5.03
N CYS A 172 16.25 1.03 4.08
CA CYS A 172 15.65 -0.24 3.66
C CYS A 172 16.69 -1.20 3.08
N ASP A 173 17.61 -0.71 2.24
CA ASP A 173 18.72 -1.50 1.70
C ASP A 173 19.65 -2.04 2.79
N ASN A 174 20.00 -1.21 3.78
CA ASN A 174 20.84 -1.61 4.89
C ASN A 174 20.18 -2.68 5.76
N ILE A 175 18.92 -2.49 6.11
CA ILE A 175 18.15 -3.48 6.87
C ILE A 175 18.06 -4.78 6.07
N LEU A 176 17.60 -4.74 4.84
CA LEU A 176 17.45 -5.96 4.02
C LEU A 176 18.78 -6.73 3.92
N ARG A 177 19.90 -6.05 3.66
CA ARG A 177 21.23 -6.67 3.55
C ARG A 177 21.66 -7.42 4.82
N SER A 178 21.13 -7.02 5.98
CA SER A 178 21.49 -7.69 7.25
C SER A 178 20.74 -9.02 7.45
N TYR A 179 19.74 -9.32 6.62
CA TYR A 179 18.89 -10.50 6.74
C TYR A 179 18.96 -11.47 5.55
N ILE A 180 19.65 -11.11 4.45
CA ILE A 180 19.79 -11.93 3.24
C ILE A 180 21.23 -12.08 2.80
#